data_4f7de4c0cec8dba99c73ede8d37ff3fb
#
_entry.id   4f7de4c0cec8dba99c73ede8d37ff3fb
#
_cell.length_a   1.000
_cell.length_b   1.000
_cell.length_c   1.000
_cell.angle_alpha   90.00
_cell.angle_beta   90.00
_cell.angle_gamma   90.00
#
_symmetry.space_group_name_H-M   'P 1'
#
loop_
_entity.id
_entity.type
_entity.pdbx_description
1 polymer ?
#
loop_
_entity_poly.entity_id
_entity_poly.type
_entity_poly.pdbx_seq_one_letter_code
_entity_poly.pdbx_strand_id
1 'polypeptide(L)'
;MARRKKAVTGLINELAAQLDLAKDPNILVFTPLGGLGPVDIVTLNMTTGEYTGYDVKSKNYRKTDYTAKDGYRRKRIGSLISRGRTKEQIKLKVKINQ
;
A
#
# COMPACT_ATOMS: atom_id res chain seq x y z
N MET A 1 23.13 -9.32 -12.75
CA MET A 1 22.47 -8.72 -11.58
C MET A 1 21.41 -9.68 -11.04
N ALA A 2 21.49 -10.03 -9.77
CA ALA A 2 20.53 -10.95 -9.18
C ALA A 2 19.15 -10.24 -9.02
N ARG A 3 18.08 -10.96 -9.36
CA ARG A 3 16.71 -10.45 -9.12
C ARG A 3 16.40 -10.42 -7.63
N ARG A 4 15.81 -9.33 -7.17
CA ARG A 4 15.24 -9.25 -5.83
C ARG A 4 14.08 -10.23 -5.69
N LYS A 5 14.04 -10.97 -4.61
CA LYS A 5 12.86 -11.78 -4.27
C LYS A 5 11.69 -10.85 -3.90
N LYS A 6 10.45 -11.27 -4.22
CA LYS A 6 9.24 -10.51 -3.88
C LYS A 6 9.14 -10.15 -2.40
N ALA A 7 9.55 -11.09 -1.52
CA ALA A 7 9.53 -10.84 -0.08
C ALA A 7 10.45 -9.68 0.33
N VAL A 8 11.63 -9.57 -0.29
CA VAL A 8 12.57 -8.48 -0.02
C VAL A 8 12.02 -7.15 -0.53
N THR A 9 11.42 -7.14 -1.71
CA THR A 9 10.76 -5.95 -2.27
C THR A 9 9.61 -5.48 -1.37
N GLY A 10 8.78 -6.40 -0.89
CA GLY A 10 7.70 -6.10 0.05
C GLY A 10 8.21 -5.48 1.35
N LEU A 11 9.27 -6.05 1.92
CA LEU A 11 9.89 -5.54 3.13
C LEU A 11 10.45 -4.12 2.93
N ILE A 12 11.12 -3.86 1.82
CA ILE A 12 11.64 -2.52 1.50
C ILE A 12 10.50 -1.51 1.42
N ASN A 13 9.40 -1.85 0.75
CA ASN A 13 8.24 -0.99 0.63
C ASN A 13 7.59 -0.70 1.99
N GLU A 14 7.46 -1.71 2.85
CA GLU A 14 6.94 -1.54 4.21
C GLU A 14 7.84 -0.65 5.06
N LEU A 15 9.16 -0.85 5.03
CA LEU A 15 10.11 -0.04 5.76
C LEU A 15 10.12 1.41 5.26
N ALA A 16 10.01 1.63 3.96
CA ALA A 16 9.91 2.96 3.38
C ALA A 16 8.63 3.68 3.82
N ALA A 17 7.50 2.98 3.85
CA ALA A 17 6.24 3.51 4.34
C ALA A 17 6.30 3.86 5.84
N GLN A 18 6.90 3.00 6.65
CA GLN A 18 7.10 3.25 8.09
C GLN A 18 7.96 4.50 8.31
N LEU A 19 9.07 4.62 7.57
CA LEU A 19 9.95 5.77 7.67
C LEU A 19 9.20 7.07 7.32
N ASP A 20 8.43 7.05 6.26
CA ASP A 20 7.66 8.21 5.79
C ASP A 20 6.63 8.65 6.84
N LEU A 21 5.88 7.70 7.40
CA LEU A 21 4.90 7.97 8.44
C LEU A 21 5.56 8.46 9.74
N ALA A 22 6.73 7.92 10.09
CA ALA A 22 7.45 8.26 11.30
C ALA A 22 8.10 9.66 11.27
N LYS A 23 8.16 10.31 10.11
CA LYS A 23 8.68 11.68 9.99
C LYS A 23 7.82 12.71 10.70
N ASP A 24 6.53 12.45 10.86
CA ASP A 24 5.62 13.32 11.61
C ASP A 24 5.82 13.05 13.12
N PRO A 25 6.23 14.07 13.91
CA PRO A 25 6.49 13.88 15.34
C PRO A 25 5.24 13.56 16.16
N ASN A 26 4.04 13.79 15.60
CA ASN A 26 2.78 13.48 16.27
C ASN A 26 2.29 12.05 15.97
N ILE A 27 2.99 11.30 15.13
CA ILE A 27 2.58 9.96 14.71
C ILE A 27 3.52 8.92 15.31
N LEU A 28 2.93 7.96 16.04
CA LEU A 28 3.60 6.72 16.43
C LEU A 28 3.28 5.63 15.43
N VAL A 29 4.27 4.83 15.07
CA VAL A 29 4.14 3.76 14.08
C VAL A 29 4.32 2.41 14.75
N PHE A 30 3.39 1.50 14.51
CA PHE A 30 3.41 0.14 15.04
C PHE A 30 3.29 -0.86 13.89
N THR A 31 3.89 -2.04 14.06
CA THR A 31 3.75 -3.15 13.11
C THR A 31 3.20 -4.37 13.82
N PRO A 32 2.31 -5.15 13.16
CA PRO A 32 1.80 -6.37 13.74
C PRO A 32 2.91 -7.39 13.95
N LEU A 33 2.93 -8.02 15.10
CA LEU A 33 3.84 -9.13 15.38
C LEU A 33 3.51 -10.31 14.46
N GLY A 34 4.51 -10.90 13.84
CA GLY A 34 4.35 -12.02 12.91
C GLY A 34 4.09 -11.62 11.47
N GLY A 35 3.73 -10.38 11.19
CA GLY A 35 3.60 -9.86 9.83
C GLY A 35 2.45 -10.44 9.00
N LEU A 36 1.48 -11.10 9.64
CA LEU A 36 0.33 -11.71 8.99
C LEU A 36 -0.93 -10.89 9.23
N GLY A 37 -1.87 -10.96 8.28
CA GLY A 37 -3.17 -10.32 8.40
C GLY A 37 -3.36 -9.16 7.42
N PRO A 38 -4.54 -8.50 7.48
CA PRO A 38 -4.93 -7.48 6.52
C PRO A 38 -4.27 -6.11 6.75
N VAL A 39 -3.52 -5.95 7.83
CA VAL A 39 -2.91 -4.67 8.22
C VAL A 39 -1.40 -4.84 8.31
N ASP A 40 -0.65 -3.99 7.60
CA ASP A 40 0.82 -4.00 7.62
C ASP A 40 1.39 -3.00 8.61
N ILE A 41 0.72 -1.86 8.79
CA ILE A 41 1.17 -0.78 9.66
C ILE A 41 -0.04 -0.20 10.39
N VAL A 42 0.14 0.14 11.66
CA VAL A 42 -0.84 0.90 12.44
C VAL A 42 -0.18 2.17 12.94
N THR A 43 -0.86 3.29 12.81
CA THR A 43 -0.40 4.57 13.34
C THR A 43 -1.33 5.07 14.43
N LEU A 44 -0.75 5.76 15.41
CA LEU A 44 -1.49 6.53 16.40
C LEU A 44 -1.16 8.01 16.22
N ASN A 45 -2.17 8.80 15.94
CA ASN A 45 -2.06 10.25 15.97
C ASN A 45 -2.18 10.70 17.44
N MET A 46 -1.09 11.16 18.01
CA MET A 46 -1.06 11.56 19.43
C MET A 46 -1.85 12.83 19.73
N THR A 47 -2.11 13.65 18.71
CA THR A 47 -2.92 14.86 18.85
C THR A 47 -4.41 14.54 18.95
N THR A 48 -4.89 13.61 18.13
CA THR A 48 -6.33 13.26 18.06
C THR A 48 -6.69 11.99 18.82
N GLY A 49 -5.70 11.13 19.12
CA GLY A 49 -5.92 9.80 19.67
C GLY A 49 -6.44 8.79 18.65
N GLU A 50 -6.42 9.12 17.38
CA GLU A 50 -6.94 8.26 16.32
C GLU A 50 -5.91 7.23 15.86
N TYR A 51 -6.34 5.97 15.76
CA TYR A 51 -5.55 4.88 15.16
C TYR A 51 -5.95 4.68 13.72
N THR A 52 -4.96 4.46 12.85
CA THR A 52 -5.19 4.17 11.43
C THR A 52 -4.39 2.94 11.02
N GLY A 53 -5.06 1.97 10.40
CA GLY A 53 -4.42 0.80 9.81
C GLY A 53 -4.12 1.03 8.33
N TYR A 54 -2.96 0.57 7.87
CA TYR A 54 -2.53 0.67 6.47
C TYR A 54 -2.14 -0.70 5.92
N ASP A 55 -2.48 -0.93 4.66
CA ASP A 55 -1.96 -2.01 3.84
C ASP A 55 -1.01 -1.40 2.81
N VAL A 56 0.26 -1.81 2.84
CA VAL A 56 1.30 -1.27 1.96
C VAL A 56 1.32 -2.05 0.65
N LYS A 57 1.11 -1.36 -0.46
CA LYS A 57 1.15 -1.95 -1.79
C LYS A 57 2.24 -1.30 -2.63
N SER A 58 2.90 -2.11 -3.45
CA SER A 58 3.86 -1.62 -4.43
C SER A 58 3.17 -0.79 -5.50
N LYS A 59 3.86 0.26 -5.95
CA LYS A 59 3.42 1.02 -7.12
C LYS A 59 3.78 0.24 -8.37
N ASN A 60 2.77 -0.20 -9.10
CA ASN A 60 2.92 -0.87 -10.39
C ASN A 60 2.25 -0.01 -11.47
N TYR A 61 2.90 0.07 -12.61
CA TYR A 61 2.42 0.86 -13.74
C TYR A 61 2.01 -0.05 -14.88
N ARG A 62 0.96 0.34 -15.60
CA ARG A 62 0.45 -0.44 -16.72
C ARG A 62 1.47 -0.45 -17.85
N LYS A 63 1.69 -1.64 -18.40
CA LYS A 63 2.63 -1.86 -19.51
C LYS A 63 1.93 -1.93 -20.87
N THR A 64 0.61 -2.05 -20.88
CA THR A 64 -0.20 -2.20 -22.09
C THR A 64 -1.39 -1.24 -22.07
N ASP A 65 -1.84 -0.87 -23.27
CA ASP A 65 -3.09 -0.14 -23.41
C ASP A 65 -4.29 -1.08 -23.28
N TYR A 66 -5.43 -0.51 -22.95
CA TYR A 66 -6.69 -1.22 -22.85
C TYR A 66 -7.50 -1.03 -24.12
N THR A 67 -8.00 -2.14 -24.69
CA THR A 67 -8.97 -2.11 -25.78
C THR A 67 -10.36 -2.42 -25.24
N ALA A 68 -11.26 -1.44 -25.31
CA ALA A 68 -12.61 -1.59 -24.83
C ALA A 68 -13.43 -2.54 -25.74
N LYS A 69 -14.57 -3.05 -25.23
CA LYS A 69 -15.47 -3.92 -26.00
C LYS A 69 -16.01 -3.29 -27.28
N ASP A 70 -16.05 -1.95 -27.34
CA ASP A 70 -16.47 -1.18 -28.51
C ASP A 70 -15.38 -1.07 -29.59
N GLY A 71 -14.20 -1.66 -29.36
CA GLY A 71 -13.06 -1.64 -30.27
C GLY A 71 -12.16 -0.43 -30.12
N TYR A 72 -12.51 0.55 -29.30
CA TYR A 72 -11.66 1.72 -29.08
C TYR A 72 -10.49 1.39 -28.15
N ARG A 73 -9.30 1.74 -28.58
CA ARG A 73 -8.08 1.61 -27.79
C ARG A 73 -7.94 2.78 -26.83
N ARG A 74 -7.83 2.50 -25.55
CA ARG A 74 -7.61 3.52 -24.52
C ARG A 74 -6.17 3.49 -24.04
N LYS A 75 -5.52 4.63 -24.09
CA LYS A 75 -4.13 4.78 -23.65
C LYS A 75 -4.03 4.63 -22.13
N ARG A 76 -3.34 3.58 -21.68
CA ARG A 76 -3.12 3.31 -20.24
C ARG A 76 -1.67 3.03 -19.88
N ILE A 77 -0.78 2.87 -20.87
CA ILE A 77 0.65 2.66 -20.62
C ILE A 77 1.19 3.80 -19.75
N GLY A 78 1.90 3.44 -18.69
CA GLY A 78 2.47 4.39 -17.74
C GLY A 78 1.53 4.85 -16.62
N SER A 79 0.24 4.51 -16.69
CA SER A 79 -0.69 4.84 -15.60
C SER A 79 -0.52 3.91 -14.41
N LEU A 80 -0.68 4.44 -13.20
CA LEU A 80 -0.60 3.68 -11.96
C LEU A 80 -1.74 2.66 -11.89
N ILE A 81 -1.40 1.41 -11.57
CA ILE A 81 -2.39 0.39 -11.29
C ILE A 81 -2.89 0.60 -9.86
N SER A 82 -4.17 1.01 -9.72
CA SER A 82 -4.80 1.17 -8.43
C SER A 82 -5.01 -0.17 -7.74
N ARG A 83 -4.75 -0.22 -6.43
CA ARG A 83 -5.01 -1.38 -5.59
C ARG A 83 -6.21 -1.10 -4.71
N GLY A 84 -7.22 -1.98 -4.80
CA GLY A 84 -8.41 -1.90 -3.96
C GLY A 84 -8.23 -2.60 -2.63
N ARG A 85 -9.12 -2.28 -1.70
CA ARG A 85 -9.20 -2.96 -0.40
C ARG A 85 -10.03 -4.23 -0.52
N THR A 86 -9.66 -5.27 0.24
CA THR A 86 -10.52 -6.46 0.41
C THR A 86 -11.74 -6.11 1.27
N LYS A 87 -12.76 -6.99 1.26
CA LYS A 87 -13.95 -6.81 2.12
C LYS A 87 -13.57 -6.72 3.60
N GLU A 88 -12.64 -7.54 4.03
CA GLU A 88 -12.12 -7.52 5.41
C GLU A 88 -11.45 -6.19 5.75
N GLN A 89 -10.62 -5.67 4.85
CA GLN A 89 -9.93 -4.39 5.04
C GLN A 89 -10.94 -3.23 5.11
N ILE A 90 -11.97 -3.24 4.31
CA ILE A 90 -13.04 -2.23 4.36
C ILE A 90 -13.75 -2.28 5.72
N LYS A 91 -14.09 -3.47 6.19
CA LYS A 91 -14.72 -3.67 7.50
C LYS A 91 -13.83 -3.14 8.64
N LEU A 92 -12.53 -3.36 8.55
CA LEU A 92 -11.55 -2.93 9.55
C LEU A 92 -11.05 -1.51 9.34
N LYS A 93 -11.58 -0.80 8.35
CA LYS A 93 -11.21 0.59 8.01
C LYS A 93 -9.72 0.75 7.68
N VAL A 94 -9.13 -0.25 7.05
CA VAL A 94 -7.73 -0.23 6.61
C VAL A 94 -7.60 0.65 5.37
N LYS A 95 -6.58 1.51 5.35
CA LYS A 95 -6.26 2.35 4.19
C LYS A 95 -5.15 1.70 3.35
N ILE A 96 -5.18 1.93 2.05
CA ILE A 96 -4.10 1.50 1.15
C ILE A 96 -3.02 2.59 1.13
N ASN A 97 -1.80 2.19 1.42
CA ASN A 97 -0.59 3.00 1.24
C ASN A 97 0.14 2.49 0.00
N GLN A 98 0.13 3.29 -1.05
CA GLN A 98 0.71 2.90 -2.34
C GLN A 98 1.67 3.95 -2.88
#